data_fc6a7870eb3ed65561062a402cc9dbe0
#
_entry.id   fc6a7870eb3ed65561062a402cc9dbe0
#
_cell.length_a   1.000
_cell.length_b   1.000
_cell.length_c   1.000
_cell.angle_alpha   90.00
_cell.angle_beta   90.00
_cell.angle_gamma   90.00
#
_symmetry.space_group_name_H-M   'P 1'
#
loop_
_entity.id
_entity.type
_entity.pdbx_description
1 polymer ?
#
loop_
_entity_poly.entity_id
_entity_poly.type
_entity_poly.pdbx_seq_one_letter_code
_entity_poly.pdbx_strand_id
1 'polypeptide(L)'
;MKQYDVVFLGSGHAAWHAALTLKQSGKQVAIVEKDTIAGTCTNYGCNAKILLEGPYEVLEEAKQYPNIIDSHNLEVNWKNLMRYKEQVINPMSETLTSMFKQQGIDVIMGKGKLVDAHTIEVNNTTLQSDYIVIATGQHSHQLDIEGKEYTHDSREFLSMQSLPDSITFIGAGIISIEFASIMIKSGVEVNVIHHTNQALEGFNESHVNKLIQKLKDEGVKFYFSENTKSVKPNAQRFIVETESGKMIETDYVLDATGRKPNVQQIGLEKVGILFSDRGIEVDDYLRTNVKNIYASGDVINKMIPKLTPTATFESNYIAAHILGLNTDAIQYPPIPSVLYSLPRLSQIGVTVSEAKKDDTYMIKDIPFGRQMVFEYQNETEAEMSIVLDSHKRLVGAEIYGNDAGDLVNLLVFIINQKLTAQDLNKNIFAFPRASSGVIDLLKLAMM
;
A
#
# COMPACT_ATOMS: atom_id res chain seq x y z
N MET A 1 23.63 -30.78 5.22
CA MET A 1 22.61 -30.02 5.90
C MET A 1 23.21 -28.72 6.39
N LYS A 2 22.70 -27.55 5.98
CA LYS A 2 23.22 -26.27 6.44
C LYS A 2 22.44 -25.84 7.67
N GLN A 3 23.12 -25.29 8.68
CA GLN A 3 22.52 -24.81 9.93
C GLN A 3 22.61 -23.30 10.02
N TYR A 4 21.50 -22.69 10.50
CA TYR A 4 21.34 -21.26 10.68
C TYR A 4 20.73 -20.95 12.03
N ASP A 5 20.95 -19.75 12.57
CA ASP A 5 20.18 -19.27 13.70
C ASP A 5 18.76 -18.88 13.24
N VAL A 6 18.63 -18.23 12.06
CA VAL A 6 17.34 -17.77 11.54
C VAL A 6 17.25 -17.98 10.03
N VAL A 7 16.12 -18.55 9.57
CA VAL A 7 15.79 -18.64 8.15
C VAL A 7 14.50 -17.90 7.87
N PHE A 8 14.53 -17.02 6.86
CA PHE A 8 13.36 -16.29 6.38
C PHE A 8 12.77 -16.96 5.14
N LEU A 9 11.44 -17.16 5.13
CA LEU A 9 10.67 -17.53 3.95
C LEU A 9 10.08 -16.28 3.33
N GLY A 10 10.67 -15.79 2.26
CA GLY A 10 10.40 -14.51 1.61
C GLY A 10 11.52 -13.50 1.87
N SER A 11 11.67 -12.56 0.95
CA SER A 11 12.72 -11.53 0.95
C SER A 11 12.19 -10.10 0.95
N GLY A 12 10.86 -9.92 1.13
CA GLY A 12 10.24 -8.61 1.18
C GLY A 12 10.56 -7.82 2.46
N HIS A 13 9.96 -6.65 2.61
CA HIS A 13 10.20 -5.75 3.75
C HIS A 13 9.90 -6.38 5.12
N ALA A 14 9.01 -7.37 5.17
CA ALA A 14 8.74 -8.15 6.36
C ALA A 14 9.90 -9.10 6.78
N ALA A 15 10.93 -9.25 5.93
CA ALA A 15 12.06 -10.16 6.16
C ALA A 15 13.41 -9.46 6.20
N TRP A 16 13.78 -8.70 5.14
CA TRP A 16 15.17 -8.34 4.94
C TRP A 16 15.71 -7.33 5.96
N HIS A 17 14.88 -6.48 6.58
CA HIS A 17 15.30 -5.59 7.65
C HIS A 17 15.74 -6.40 8.88
N ALA A 18 14.94 -7.38 9.30
CA ALA A 18 15.30 -8.30 10.38
C ALA A 18 16.55 -9.12 10.04
N ALA A 19 16.63 -9.63 8.82
CA ALA A 19 17.78 -10.43 8.38
C ALA A 19 19.10 -9.67 8.50
N LEU A 20 19.14 -8.41 8.10
CA LEU A 20 20.31 -7.54 8.24
C LEU A 20 20.66 -7.27 9.72
N THR A 21 19.68 -6.92 10.53
CA THR A 21 19.86 -6.64 11.97
C THR A 21 20.40 -7.87 12.71
N LEU A 22 19.81 -9.05 12.46
CA LEU A 22 20.25 -10.30 13.04
C LEU A 22 21.67 -10.67 12.61
N LYS A 23 21.97 -10.50 11.31
CA LYS A 23 23.31 -10.77 10.80
C LYS A 23 24.38 -9.86 11.40
N GLN A 24 24.09 -8.56 11.52
CA GLN A 24 24.97 -7.58 12.18
C GLN A 24 25.19 -7.91 13.66
N SER A 25 24.23 -8.60 14.29
CA SER A 25 24.33 -9.10 15.67
C SER A 25 25.02 -10.46 15.78
N GLY A 26 25.67 -10.92 14.72
CA GLY A 26 26.48 -12.16 14.71
C GLY A 26 25.72 -13.45 14.40
N LYS A 27 24.42 -13.38 14.08
CA LYS A 27 23.62 -14.56 13.76
C LYS A 27 23.92 -15.11 12.36
N GLN A 28 23.79 -16.43 12.20
CA GLN A 28 23.82 -17.06 10.89
C GLN A 28 22.41 -17.00 10.27
N VAL A 29 22.31 -16.30 9.15
CA VAL A 29 21.00 -15.96 8.54
C VAL A 29 20.94 -16.43 7.10
N ALA A 30 19.78 -17.00 6.71
CA ALA A 30 19.45 -17.29 5.33
C ALA A 30 18.08 -16.69 4.95
N ILE A 31 17.96 -16.31 3.69
CA ILE A 31 16.72 -15.87 3.06
C ILE A 31 16.40 -16.85 1.92
N VAL A 32 15.20 -17.41 1.92
CA VAL A 32 14.66 -18.25 0.86
C VAL A 32 13.63 -17.46 0.07
N GLU A 33 13.84 -17.27 -1.23
CA GLU A 33 12.93 -16.51 -2.09
C GLU A 33 12.56 -17.33 -3.34
N LYS A 34 11.27 -17.37 -3.64
CA LYS A 34 10.74 -18.12 -4.79
C LYS A 34 10.72 -17.34 -6.10
N ASP A 35 10.76 -16.02 -6.02
CA ASP A 35 10.59 -15.10 -7.15
C ASP A 35 11.71 -14.02 -7.11
N THR A 36 11.37 -12.77 -7.24
CA THR A 36 12.34 -11.67 -7.29
C THR A 36 12.68 -11.18 -5.88
N ILE A 37 13.98 -11.06 -5.59
CA ILE A 37 14.47 -10.56 -4.29
C ILE A 37 13.90 -9.17 -3.98
N ALA A 38 13.65 -8.93 -2.70
CA ALA A 38 13.03 -7.74 -2.10
C ALA A 38 11.49 -7.64 -2.27
N GLY A 39 10.85 -8.61 -2.92
CA GLY A 39 9.40 -8.78 -2.93
C GLY A 39 8.62 -7.71 -3.70
N THR A 40 7.31 -7.65 -3.44
CA THR A 40 6.34 -6.88 -4.21
C THR A 40 6.62 -5.38 -4.22
N CYS A 41 6.79 -4.76 -3.05
CA CYS A 41 6.93 -3.29 -2.93
C CYS A 41 8.08 -2.77 -3.80
N THR A 42 9.24 -3.41 -3.74
CA THR A 42 10.44 -2.99 -4.45
C THR A 42 10.31 -3.16 -5.97
N ASN A 43 9.80 -4.31 -6.42
CA ASN A 43 9.90 -4.71 -7.83
C ASN A 43 8.65 -4.37 -8.66
N TYR A 44 7.45 -4.58 -8.09
CA TYR A 44 6.17 -4.43 -8.81
C TYR A 44 5.04 -3.99 -7.89
N GLY A 45 5.34 -3.03 -7.01
CA GLY A 45 4.41 -2.41 -6.08
C GLY A 45 4.69 -0.92 -5.93
N CYS A 46 5.00 -0.48 -4.71
CA CYS A 46 5.13 0.92 -4.33
C CYS A 46 6.11 1.70 -5.21
N ASN A 47 7.33 1.17 -5.43
CA ASN A 47 8.37 1.87 -6.18
C ASN A 47 7.98 2.02 -7.66
N ALA A 48 7.48 0.95 -8.29
CA ALA A 48 7.04 1.00 -9.68
C ALA A 48 5.88 1.97 -9.86
N LYS A 49 4.90 1.94 -8.94
CA LYS A 49 3.73 2.82 -8.98
C LYS A 49 4.12 4.31 -8.89
N ILE A 50 4.94 4.68 -7.89
CA ILE A 50 5.38 6.07 -7.70
C ILE A 50 6.15 6.60 -8.91
N LEU A 51 6.98 5.76 -9.54
CA LEU A 51 7.70 6.15 -10.75
C LEU A 51 6.75 6.41 -11.93
N LEU A 52 5.66 5.66 -12.03
CA LEU A 52 4.65 5.89 -13.07
C LEU A 52 3.76 7.10 -12.76
N GLU A 53 3.41 7.33 -11.49
CA GLU A 53 2.52 8.40 -11.06
C GLU A 53 3.18 9.78 -11.12
N GLY A 54 4.46 9.90 -10.72
CA GLY A 54 5.14 11.19 -10.55
C GLY A 54 5.06 12.15 -11.75
N PRO A 55 5.27 11.73 -13.02
CA PRO A 55 5.08 12.63 -14.15
C PRO A 55 3.65 13.16 -14.32
N TYR A 56 2.65 12.39 -13.92
CA TYR A 56 1.24 12.85 -13.97
C TYR A 56 0.93 13.82 -12.84
N GLU A 57 1.58 13.71 -11.67
CA GLU A 57 1.52 14.71 -10.62
C GLU A 57 1.99 16.08 -11.13
N VAL A 58 3.14 16.13 -11.82
CA VAL A 58 3.66 17.36 -12.43
C VAL A 58 2.68 17.94 -13.46
N LEU A 59 2.01 17.10 -14.27
CA LEU A 59 0.98 17.57 -15.21
C LEU A 59 -0.23 18.17 -14.48
N GLU A 60 -0.69 17.54 -13.39
CA GLU A 60 -1.81 18.07 -12.61
C GLU A 60 -1.45 19.38 -11.92
N GLU A 61 -0.24 19.51 -11.37
CA GLU A 61 0.26 20.77 -10.83
C GLU A 61 0.30 21.87 -11.90
N ALA A 62 0.76 21.56 -13.11
CA ALA A 62 0.76 22.52 -14.21
C ALA A 62 -0.65 22.97 -14.60
N LYS A 63 -1.63 22.08 -14.58
CA LYS A 63 -3.05 22.41 -14.85
C LYS A 63 -3.69 23.31 -13.78
N GLN A 64 -3.13 23.37 -12.58
CA GLN A 64 -3.61 24.27 -11.52
C GLN A 64 -3.36 25.75 -11.86
N TYR A 65 -2.51 26.06 -12.84
CA TYR A 65 -2.18 27.42 -13.26
C TYR A 65 -2.72 27.74 -14.66
N PRO A 66 -4.06 27.69 -14.89
CA PRO A 66 -4.65 27.94 -16.18
C PRO A 66 -4.32 29.37 -16.64
N ASN A 67 -4.00 29.57 -17.94
CA ASN A 67 -3.55 30.82 -18.54
C ASN A 67 -2.17 31.34 -18.09
N ILE A 68 -1.49 30.65 -17.17
CA ILE A 68 -0.12 30.96 -16.74
C ILE A 68 0.82 29.92 -17.33
N ILE A 69 0.46 28.65 -17.26
CA ILE A 69 1.20 27.54 -17.86
C ILE A 69 0.36 26.98 -19.01
N ASP A 70 0.93 26.93 -20.21
CA ASP A 70 0.30 26.21 -21.34
C ASP A 70 0.47 24.69 -21.10
N SER A 71 -0.48 24.12 -20.41
CA SER A 71 -0.51 22.69 -20.10
C SER A 71 -1.17 21.84 -21.20
N HIS A 72 -1.75 22.46 -22.24
CA HIS A 72 -2.49 21.73 -23.28
C HIS A 72 -1.58 20.84 -24.15
N ASN A 73 -0.29 21.21 -24.28
CA ASN A 73 0.69 20.47 -25.05
C ASN A 73 1.61 19.59 -24.21
N LEU A 74 1.36 19.53 -22.91
CA LEU A 74 2.13 18.66 -22.01
C LEU A 74 1.53 17.26 -22.02
N GLU A 75 2.33 16.27 -22.38
CA GLU A 75 1.95 14.86 -22.39
C GLU A 75 3.05 13.99 -21.79
N VAL A 76 2.67 12.88 -21.19
CA VAL A 76 3.60 11.85 -20.73
C VAL A 76 3.83 10.83 -21.82
N ASN A 77 5.07 10.68 -22.27
CA ASN A 77 5.43 9.62 -23.20
C ASN A 77 5.54 8.29 -22.43
N TRP A 78 4.51 7.45 -22.52
CA TRP A 78 4.41 6.19 -21.78
C TRP A 78 5.61 5.25 -22.04
N LYS A 79 6.05 5.10 -23.29
CA LYS A 79 7.18 4.22 -23.63
C LYS A 79 8.49 4.68 -22.95
N ASN A 80 8.72 6.00 -22.90
CA ASN A 80 9.89 6.54 -22.21
C ASN A 80 9.77 6.42 -20.70
N LEU A 81 8.56 6.61 -20.16
CA LEU A 81 8.26 6.44 -18.74
C LEU A 81 8.50 5.01 -18.30
N MET A 82 8.01 4.01 -19.05
CA MET A 82 8.27 2.60 -18.78
C MET A 82 9.76 2.27 -18.82
N ARG A 83 10.49 2.80 -19.79
CA ARG A 83 11.95 2.63 -19.85
C ARG A 83 12.64 3.22 -18.63
N TYR A 84 12.24 4.42 -18.22
CA TYR A 84 12.77 5.06 -17.01
C TYR A 84 12.47 4.23 -15.75
N LYS A 85 11.22 3.78 -15.59
CA LYS A 85 10.82 2.89 -14.50
C LYS A 85 11.68 1.62 -14.47
N GLU A 86 11.90 0.98 -15.61
CA GLU A 86 12.71 -0.24 -15.71
C GLU A 86 14.19 0.02 -15.37
N GLN A 87 14.76 1.13 -15.82
CA GLN A 87 16.12 1.53 -15.46
C GLN A 87 16.31 1.70 -13.95
N VAL A 88 15.28 2.17 -13.23
CA VAL A 88 15.34 2.32 -11.77
C VAL A 88 15.06 1.00 -11.04
N ILE A 89 14.03 0.25 -11.47
CA ILE A 89 13.56 -0.93 -10.73
C ILE A 89 14.42 -2.17 -10.98
N ASN A 90 14.79 -2.45 -12.24
CA ASN A 90 15.45 -3.71 -12.57
C ASN A 90 16.77 -3.97 -11.80
N PRO A 91 17.61 -2.96 -11.53
CA PRO A 91 18.84 -3.17 -10.75
C PRO A 91 18.61 -3.43 -9.26
N MET A 92 17.43 -3.08 -8.71
CA MET A 92 17.21 -3.10 -7.26
C MET A 92 17.34 -4.51 -6.66
N SER A 93 16.77 -5.51 -7.32
CA SER A 93 16.84 -6.90 -6.84
C SER A 93 18.25 -7.43 -6.80
N GLU A 94 19.06 -7.16 -7.84
CA GLU A 94 20.46 -7.55 -7.91
C GLU A 94 21.33 -6.79 -6.88
N THR A 95 21.08 -5.48 -6.72
CA THR A 95 21.76 -4.63 -5.73
C THR A 95 21.51 -5.16 -4.32
N LEU A 96 20.26 -5.46 -3.96
CA LEU A 96 19.92 -6.03 -2.65
C LEU A 96 20.50 -7.44 -2.47
N THR A 97 20.46 -8.28 -3.49
CA THR A 97 21.09 -9.60 -3.46
C THR A 97 22.58 -9.49 -3.18
N SER A 98 23.27 -8.57 -3.85
CA SER A 98 24.69 -8.30 -3.66
C SER A 98 24.99 -7.79 -2.24
N MET A 99 24.16 -6.88 -1.74
CA MET A 99 24.26 -6.37 -0.38
C MET A 99 24.10 -7.51 0.66
N PHE A 100 23.11 -8.37 0.51
CA PHE A 100 22.90 -9.50 1.43
C PHE A 100 24.12 -10.43 1.44
N LYS A 101 24.65 -10.77 0.27
CA LYS A 101 25.86 -11.62 0.15
C LYS A 101 27.08 -10.94 0.78
N GLN A 102 27.29 -9.64 0.56
CA GLN A 102 28.40 -8.89 1.17
C GLN A 102 28.29 -8.85 2.69
N GLN A 103 27.07 -8.80 3.24
CA GLN A 103 26.81 -8.90 4.68
C GLN A 103 26.93 -10.35 5.19
N GLY A 104 27.13 -11.34 4.32
CA GLY A 104 27.23 -12.75 4.68
C GLY A 104 25.88 -13.41 5.00
N ILE A 105 24.80 -12.91 4.41
CA ILE A 105 23.49 -13.58 4.43
C ILE A 105 23.40 -14.52 3.24
N ASP A 106 23.08 -15.79 3.48
CA ASP A 106 22.85 -16.76 2.40
C ASP A 106 21.49 -16.47 1.72
N VAL A 107 21.52 -16.22 0.42
CA VAL A 107 20.34 -16.06 -0.42
C VAL A 107 20.12 -17.33 -1.24
N ILE A 108 18.97 -17.98 -1.02
CA ILE A 108 18.65 -19.26 -1.64
C ILE A 108 17.38 -19.09 -2.49
N MET A 109 17.54 -19.15 -3.80
CA MET A 109 16.39 -19.05 -4.72
C MET A 109 15.66 -20.39 -4.80
N GLY A 110 14.35 -20.37 -4.62
CA GLY A 110 13.48 -21.53 -4.71
C GLY A 110 12.25 -21.47 -3.80
N LYS A 111 11.32 -22.40 -4.02
CA LYS A 111 10.12 -22.54 -3.17
C LYS A 111 10.49 -23.28 -1.88
N GLY A 112 10.59 -22.52 -0.78
CA GLY A 112 10.81 -23.10 0.55
C GLY A 112 9.52 -23.70 1.12
N LYS A 113 9.66 -24.84 1.78
CA LYS A 113 8.57 -25.54 2.48
C LYS A 113 9.03 -25.97 3.87
N LEU A 114 8.18 -25.75 4.85
CA LEU A 114 8.35 -26.29 6.19
C LEU A 114 8.22 -27.81 6.18
N VAL A 115 9.16 -28.51 6.77
CA VAL A 115 9.17 -29.97 6.95
C VAL A 115 8.82 -30.32 8.39
N ASP A 116 9.35 -29.57 9.33
CA ASP A 116 9.05 -29.59 10.77
C ASP A 116 9.34 -28.19 11.36
N ALA A 117 9.29 -28.07 12.69
CA ALA A 117 9.46 -26.78 13.38
C ALA A 117 10.84 -26.13 13.18
N HIS A 118 11.85 -26.87 12.75
CA HIS A 118 13.23 -26.42 12.59
C HIS A 118 13.81 -26.64 11.20
N THR A 119 13.00 -27.20 10.28
CA THR A 119 13.52 -27.68 9.00
C THR A 119 12.73 -27.10 7.83
N ILE A 120 13.46 -26.49 6.90
CA ILE A 120 12.93 -26.00 5.63
C ILE A 120 13.58 -26.81 4.50
N GLU A 121 12.77 -27.29 3.57
CA GLU A 121 13.21 -27.87 2.31
C GLU A 121 13.10 -26.86 1.17
N VAL A 122 14.16 -26.72 0.38
CA VAL A 122 14.21 -25.91 -0.84
C VAL A 122 15.14 -26.58 -1.86
N ASN A 123 14.66 -26.78 -3.11
CA ASN A 123 15.44 -27.38 -4.21
C ASN A 123 16.14 -28.69 -3.80
N ASN A 124 15.47 -29.61 -3.13
CA ASN A 124 16.02 -30.86 -2.58
C ASN A 124 17.17 -30.67 -1.56
N THR A 125 17.33 -29.47 -1.04
CA THR A 125 18.28 -29.15 0.03
C THR A 125 17.51 -28.86 1.32
N THR A 126 18.02 -29.37 2.43
CA THR A 126 17.44 -29.15 3.75
C THR A 126 18.24 -28.11 4.52
N LEU A 127 17.54 -27.11 5.03
CA LEU A 127 18.07 -26.06 5.91
C LEU A 127 17.53 -26.29 7.31
N GLN A 128 18.42 -26.30 8.31
CA GLN A 128 18.01 -26.33 9.72
C GLN A 128 18.17 -24.95 10.35
N SER A 129 17.24 -24.59 11.24
CA SER A 129 17.22 -23.29 11.87
C SER A 129 16.66 -23.33 13.28
N ASP A 130 17.24 -22.52 14.16
CA ASP A 130 16.68 -22.33 15.51
C ASP A 130 15.35 -21.56 15.45
N TYR A 131 15.28 -20.54 14.58
CA TYR A 131 14.07 -19.74 14.34
C TYR A 131 13.74 -19.70 12.86
N ILE A 132 12.44 -19.68 12.54
CA ILE A 132 11.93 -19.49 11.19
C ILE A 132 11.01 -18.26 11.19
N VAL A 133 11.13 -17.40 10.17
CA VAL A 133 10.27 -16.25 9.97
C VAL A 133 9.54 -16.39 8.63
N ILE A 134 8.21 -16.51 8.67
CA ILE A 134 7.37 -16.61 7.49
C ILE A 134 6.97 -15.19 7.05
N ALA A 135 7.52 -14.73 5.92
CA ALA A 135 7.32 -13.39 5.37
C ALA A 135 6.95 -13.47 3.88
N THR A 136 6.07 -14.43 3.55
CA THR A 136 5.69 -14.78 2.18
C THR A 136 4.73 -13.78 1.51
N GLY A 137 4.18 -12.82 2.26
CA GLY A 137 3.33 -11.75 1.77
C GLY A 137 2.00 -12.22 1.18
N GLN A 138 1.51 -11.47 0.20
CA GLN A 138 0.24 -11.70 -0.50
C GLN A 138 0.44 -11.70 -2.02
N HIS A 139 -0.54 -12.30 -2.73
CA HIS A 139 -0.69 -12.23 -4.18
C HIS A 139 -2.07 -11.67 -4.56
N SER A 140 -2.23 -11.22 -5.81
CA SER A 140 -3.52 -10.76 -6.33
C SER A 140 -4.54 -11.90 -6.28
N HIS A 141 -5.73 -11.61 -5.77
CA HIS A 141 -6.88 -12.50 -5.90
C HIS A 141 -7.31 -12.50 -7.37
N GLN A 142 -7.73 -13.64 -7.87
CA GLN A 142 -8.40 -13.75 -9.17
C GLN A 142 -9.85 -14.11 -8.93
N LEU A 143 -10.76 -13.30 -9.47
CA LEU A 143 -12.20 -13.50 -9.35
C LEU A 143 -12.59 -14.81 -10.05
N ASP A 144 -13.44 -15.60 -9.42
CA ASP A 144 -13.88 -16.89 -9.99
C ASP A 144 -15.09 -16.69 -10.89
N ILE A 145 -14.84 -16.22 -12.11
CA ILE A 145 -15.84 -15.95 -13.17
C ILE A 145 -15.43 -16.62 -14.47
N GLU A 146 -16.39 -16.76 -15.39
CA GLU A 146 -16.12 -17.21 -16.77
C GLU A 146 -15.19 -16.20 -17.46
N GLY A 147 -14.08 -16.70 -18.05
CA GLY A 147 -13.11 -15.86 -18.76
C GLY A 147 -12.10 -15.13 -17.85
N LYS A 148 -11.94 -15.57 -16.60
CA LYS A 148 -10.92 -15.02 -15.68
C LYS A 148 -9.49 -15.09 -16.23
N GLU A 149 -9.20 -16.00 -17.13
CA GLU A 149 -7.90 -16.14 -17.81
C GLU A 149 -7.57 -14.96 -18.73
N TYR A 150 -8.55 -14.12 -19.05
CA TYR A 150 -8.37 -12.89 -19.84
C TYR A 150 -8.17 -11.64 -18.96
N THR A 151 -8.19 -11.80 -17.65
CA THR A 151 -7.92 -10.71 -16.71
C THR A 151 -6.45 -10.63 -16.36
N HIS A 152 -5.98 -9.42 -16.13
CA HIS A 152 -4.63 -9.11 -15.68
C HIS A 152 -4.62 -8.68 -14.22
N ASP A 153 -3.47 -8.75 -13.59
CA ASP A 153 -3.27 -8.25 -12.24
C ASP A 153 -2.44 -6.95 -12.20
N SER A 154 -2.23 -6.42 -10.98
CA SER A 154 -1.46 -5.19 -10.77
C SER A 154 0.01 -5.30 -11.18
N ARG A 155 0.63 -6.48 -11.13
CA ARG A 155 2.01 -6.70 -11.55
C ARG A 155 2.13 -6.59 -13.07
N GLU A 156 1.18 -7.18 -13.81
CA GLU A 156 1.12 -7.11 -15.27
C GLU A 156 0.85 -5.68 -15.73
N PHE A 157 -0.07 -4.96 -15.07
CA PHE A 157 -0.31 -3.54 -15.33
C PHE A 157 0.96 -2.70 -15.16
N LEU A 158 1.69 -2.86 -14.07
CA LEU A 158 2.94 -2.13 -13.81
C LEU A 158 4.08 -2.52 -14.77
N SER A 159 3.88 -3.54 -15.61
CA SER A 159 4.82 -4.00 -16.64
C SER A 159 4.35 -3.72 -18.08
N MET A 160 3.22 -3.02 -18.23
CA MET A 160 2.55 -2.73 -19.51
C MET A 160 3.41 -1.82 -20.40
N GLN A 161 3.93 -2.35 -21.52
CA GLN A 161 4.86 -1.62 -22.40
C GLN A 161 4.16 -0.60 -23.30
N SER A 162 2.90 -0.81 -23.64
CA SER A 162 2.08 0.07 -24.47
C SER A 162 0.71 0.27 -23.83
N LEU A 163 0.19 1.48 -23.93
CA LEU A 163 -1.17 1.77 -23.46
C LEU A 163 -2.20 1.08 -24.35
N PRO A 164 -3.27 0.51 -23.79
CA PRO A 164 -4.47 0.12 -24.53
C PRO A 164 -5.29 1.36 -24.86
N ASP A 165 -6.21 1.27 -25.83
CA ASP A 165 -7.16 2.36 -26.10
C ASP A 165 -8.20 2.46 -24.96
N SER A 166 -8.53 1.33 -24.32
CA SER A 166 -9.48 1.28 -23.20
C SER A 166 -9.10 0.24 -22.16
N ILE A 167 -9.43 0.52 -20.89
CA ILE A 167 -9.21 -0.37 -19.76
C ILE A 167 -10.45 -0.46 -18.87
N THR A 168 -10.75 -1.68 -18.41
CA THR A 168 -11.80 -1.91 -17.40
C THR A 168 -11.19 -2.50 -16.14
N PHE A 169 -11.37 -1.81 -15.03
CA PHE A 169 -11.00 -2.27 -13.70
C PHE A 169 -12.18 -2.99 -13.03
N ILE A 170 -11.96 -4.20 -12.51
CA ILE A 170 -12.92 -4.92 -11.68
C ILE A 170 -12.53 -4.70 -10.21
N GLY A 171 -13.41 -4.03 -9.44
CA GLY A 171 -13.14 -3.53 -8.10
C GLY A 171 -12.85 -2.03 -8.10
N ALA A 172 -13.25 -1.31 -7.06
CA ALA A 172 -12.98 0.13 -6.87
C ALA A 172 -12.19 0.38 -5.57
N GLY A 173 -11.22 -0.49 -5.30
CA GLY A 173 -10.26 -0.35 -4.20
C GLY A 173 -9.06 0.54 -4.59
N ILE A 174 -8.07 0.58 -3.69
CA ILE A 174 -6.84 1.39 -3.82
C ILE A 174 -6.17 1.19 -5.19
N ILE A 175 -5.93 -0.06 -5.61
CA ILE A 175 -5.24 -0.37 -6.87
C ILE A 175 -5.98 0.22 -8.08
N SER A 176 -7.29 -0.02 -8.17
CA SER A 176 -8.10 0.48 -9.28
C SER A 176 -8.12 2.00 -9.36
N ILE A 177 -8.32 2.68 -8.23
CA ILE A 177 -8.45 4.15 -8.22
C ILE A 177 -7.12 4.82 -8.51
N GLU A 178 -6.00 4.32 -7.98
CA GLU A 178 -4.67 4.84 -8.30
C GLU A 178 -4.33 4.65 -9.79
N PHE A 179 -4.60 3.47 -10.34
CA PHE A 179 -4.31 3.18 -11.74
C PHE A 179 -5.29 3.89 -12.70
N ALA A 180 -6.58 3.99 -12.33
CA ALA A 180 -7.54 4.77 -13.09
C ALA A 180 -7.15 6.24 -13.19
N SER A 181 -6.61 6.81 -12.10
CA SER A 181 -6.10 8.18 -12.08
C SER A 181 -4.93 8.40 -13.05
N ILE A 182 -4.04 7.41 -13.22
CA ILE A 182 -2.95 7.45 -14.19
C ILE A 182 -3.49 7.25 -15.61
N MET A 183 -4.34 6.25 -15.84
CA MET A 183 -4.79 5.88 -17.19
C MET A 183 -5.66 6.95 -17.84
N ILE A 184 -6.58 7.57 -17.09
CA ILE A 184 -7.41 8.65 -17.66
C ILE A 184 -6.55 9.84 -18.12
N LYS A 185 -5.48 10.16 -17.36
CA LYS A 185 -4.54 11.23 -17.70
C LYS A 185 -3.59 10.85 -18.84
N SER A 186 -3.49 9.56 -19.15
CA SER A 186 -2.77 9.04 -20.31
C SER A 186 -3.61 9.02 -21.60
N GLY A 187 -4.87 9.47 -21.54
CA GLY A 187 -5.80 9.46 -22.68
C GLY A 187 -6.48 8.12 -22.94
N VAL A 188 -6.37 7.16 -22.02
CA VAL A 188 -7.02 5.84 -22.09
C VAL A 188 -8.48 5.97 -21.65
N GLU A 189 -9.41 5.32 -22.35
CA GLU A 189 -10.80 5.20 -21.88
C GLU A 189 -10.84 4.29 -20.66
N VAL A 190 -11.38 4.78 -19.53
CA VAL A 190 -11.35 4.07 -18.25
C VAL A 190 -12.75 3.72 -17.77
N ASN A 191 -12.96 2.43 -17.47
CA ASN A 191 -14.17 1.90 -16.87
C ASN A 191 -13.81 1.24 -15.52
N VAL A 192 -14.66 1.45 -14.50
CA VAL A 192 -14.51 0.82 -13.16
C VAL A 192 -15.82 0.18 -12.78
N ILE A 193 -15.83 -1.16 -12.58
CA ILE A 193 -16.99 -1.93 -12.14
C ILE A 193 -16.80 -2.26 -10.67
N HIS A 194 -17.82 -2.05 -9.84
CA HIS A 194 -17.74 -2.35 -8.42
C HIS A 194 -19.07 -2.88 -7.85
N HIS A 195 -18.97 -3.92 -7.02
CA HIS A 195 -20.11 -4.65 -6.48
C HIS A 195 -20.91 -3.88 -5.42
N THR A 196 -20.29 -2.91 -4.72
CA THR A 196 -21.00 -2.04 -3.78
C THR A 196 -21.30 -0.67 -4.41
N ASN A 197 -21.98 0.17 -3.67
CA ASN A 197 -22.34 1.54 -4.10
C ASN A 197 -21.26 2.58 -3.82
N GLN A 198 -20.14 2.19 -3.18
CA GLN A 198 -19.08 3.10 -2.73
C GLN A 198 -17.70 2.53 -3.05
N ALA A 199 -16.80 3.37 -3.58
CA ALA A 199 -15.39 3.07 -3.74
C ALA A 199 -14.62 3.26 -2.42
N LEU A 200 -13.41 2.70 -2.34
CA LEU A 200 -12.42 2.97 -1.28
C LEU A 200 -12.99 2.82 0.13
N GLU A 201 -13.61 1.67 0.41
CA GLU A 201 -14.10 1.37 1.76
C GLU A 201 -13.00 1.58 2.82
N GLY A 202 -13.36 2.26 3.93
CA GLY A 202 -12.43 2.57 5.00
C GLY A 202 -11.75 3.94 4.90
N PHE A 203 -11.94 4.68 3.80
CA PHE A 203 -11.57 6.09 3.69
C PHE A 203 -12.78 7.00 3.98
N ASN A 204 -12.51 8.29 4.26
CA ASN A 204 -13.55 9.29 4.49
C ASN A 204 -14.48 9.39 3.28
N GLU A 205 -15.76 9.13 3.50
CA GLU A 205 -16.77 9.10 2.44
C GLU A 205 -16.88 10.44 1.68
N SER A 206 -16.78 11.59 2.39
CA SER A 206 -16.83 12.91 1.76
C SER A 206 -15.65 13.11 0.81
N HIS A 207 -14.44 12.77 1.27
CA HIS A 207 -13.23 12.88 0.46
C HIS A 207 -13.23 11.91 -0.73
N VAL A 208 -13.69 10.68 -0.51
CA VAL A 208 -13.87 9.69 -1.58
C VAL A 208 -14.83 10.20 -2.64
N ASN A 209 -15.98 10.74 -2.23
CA ASN A 209 -16.99 11.28 -3.16
C ASN A 209 -16.44 12.44 -4.00
N LYS A 210 -15.64 13.34 -3.42
CA LYS A 210 -14.93 14.40 -4.16
C LYS A 210 -13.97 13.82 -5.20
N LEU A 211 -13.14 12.83 -4.81
CA LEU A 211 -12.21 12.18 -5.73
C LEU A 211 -12.94 11.46 -6.87
N ILE A 212 -13.98 10.69 -6.56
CA ILE A 212 -14.76 9.97 -7.58
C ILE A 212 -15.45 10.94 -8.53
N GLN A 213 -15.98 12.07 -8.01
CA GLN A 213 -16.59 13.10 -8.87
C GLN A 213 -15.54 13.71 -9.81
N LYS A 214 -14.34 14.06 -9.30
CA LYS A 214 -13.24 14.56 -10.13
C LYS A 214 -12.87 13.56 -11.23
N LEU A 215 -12.72 12.28 -10.90
CA LEU A 215 -12.40 11.26 -11.90
C LEU A 215 -13.53 11.09 -12.94
N LYS A 216 -14.80 11.22 -12.54
CA LYS A 216 -15.94 11.23 -13.48
C LYS A 216 -15.89 12.44 -14.42
N ASP A 217 -15.57 13.61 -13.90
CA ASP A 217 -15.46 14.86 -14.67
C ASP A 217 -14.28 14.77 -15.67
N GLU A 218 -13.25 14.00 -15.34
CA GLU A 218 -12.12 13.67 -16.24
C GLU A 218 -12.47 12.57 -17.26
N GLY A 219 -13.61 11.89 -17.14
CA GLY A 219 -14.11 10.91 -18.10
C GLY A 219 -14.11 9.45 -17.65
N VAL A 220 -13.72 9.15 -16.39
CA VAL A 220 -13.82 7.78 -15.85
C VAL A 220 -15.28 7.37 -15.69
N LYS A 221 -15.64 6.21 -16.25
CA LYS A 221 -16.99 5.65 -16.14
C LYS A 221 -17.06 4.67 -14.98
N PHE A 222 -17.87 4.96 -13.97
CA PHE A 222 -18.09 4.09 -12.81
C PHE A 222 -19.42 3.36 -12.92
N TYR A 223 -19.38 2.05 -12.66
CA TYR A 223 -20.52 1.14 -12.61
C TYR A 223 -20.58 0.54 -11.20
N PHE A 224 -21.23 1.27 -10.28
CA PHE A 224 -21.44 0.83 -8.90
C PHE A 224 -22.64 -0.10 -8.78
N SER A 225 -22.65 -0.94 -7.72
CA SER A 225 -23.66 -1.97 -7.47
C SER A 225 -23.80 -2.98 -8.62
N GLU A 226 -22.68 -3.28 -9.27
CA GLU A 226 -22.58 -4.18 -10.41
C GLU A 226 -21.56 -5.30 -10.11
N ASN A 227 -22.03 -6.55 -10.15
CA ASN A 227 -21.15 -7.71 -10.10
C ASN A 227 -20.68 -8.08 -11.52
N THR A 228 -19.41 -8.34 -11.66
CA THR A 228 -18.86 -8.89 -12.92
C THR A 228 -19.24 -10.35 -13.03
N LYS A 229 -19.85 -10.72 -14.15
CA LYS A 229 -20.31 -12.09 -14.44
C LYS A 229 -19.30 -12.86 -15.29
N SER A 230 -18.79 -12.22 -16.34
CA SER A 230 -17.86 -12.88 -17.28
C SER A 230 -17.00 -11.89 -18.04
N VAL A 231 -15.87 -12.38 -18.56
CA VAL A 231 -15.03 -11.68 -19.55
C VAL A 231 -14.93 -12.56 -20.79
N LYS A 232 -15.35 -12.06 -21.95
CA LYS A 232 -15.37 -12.83 -23.19
C LYS A 232 -14.57 -12.13 -24.29
N PRO A 233 -13.76 -12.86 -25.06
CA PRO A 233 -13.09 -12.28 -26.22
C PRO A 233 -14.11 -11.86 -27.28
N ASN A 234 -13.89 -10.69 -27.89
CA ASN A 234 -14.66 -10.15 -29.01
C ASN A 234 -13.69 -9.56 -30.05
N ALA A 235 -13.37 -10.33 -31.07
CA ALA A 235 -12.33 -10.04 -32.04
C ALA A 235 -10.97 -9.79 -31.36
N GLN A 236 -10.47 -8.54 -31.37
CA GLN A 236 -9.20 -8.15 -30.71
C GLN A 236 -9.42 -7.48 -29.36
N ARG A 237 -10.67 -7.41 -28.89
CA ARG A 237 -11.08 -6.77 -27.64
C ARG A 237 -11.76 -7.77 -26.71
N PHE A 238 -12.22 -7.30 -25.57
CA PHE A 238 -12.99 -8.07 -24.60
C PHE A 238 -14.34 -7.40 -24.34
N ILE A 239 -15.33 -8.22 -23.99
CA ILE A 239 -16.60 -7.76 -23.43
C ILE A 239 -16.64 -8.24 -21.98
N VAL A 240 -16.75 -7.27 -21.08
CA VAL A 240 -17.02 -7.52 -19.67
C VAL A 240 -18.52 -7.44 -19.47
N GLU A 241 -19.14 -8.57 -19.11
CA GLU A 241 -20.56 -8.68 -18.83
C GLU A 241 -20.82 -8.59 -17.32
N THR A 242 -21.79 -7.79 -16.90
CA THR A 242 -22.25 -7.74 -15.51
C THR A 242 -23.47 -8.62 -15.28
N GLU A 243 -23.81 -8.94 -14.03
CA GLU A 243 -25.00 -9.70 -13.68
C GLU A 243 -26.30 -8.99 -14.08
N SER A 244 -26.31 -7.64 -14.12
CA SER A 244 -27.44 -6.86 -14.59
C SER A 244 -27.61 -6.86 -16.12
N GLY A 245 -26.68 -7.47 -16.85
CA GLY A 245 -26.68 -7.57 -18.31
C GLY A 245 -26.03 -6.38 -19.04
N LYS A 246 -25.30 -5.51 -18.33
CA LYS A 246 -24.48 -4.50 -19.00
C LYS A 246 -23.29 -5.15 -19.68
N MET A 247 -22.96 -4.65 -20.87
CA MET A 247 -21.83 -5.10 -21.68
C MET A 247 -20.86 -3.92 -21.88
N ILE A 248 -19.62 -4.10 -21.44
CA ILE A 248 -18.57 -3.07 -21.52
C ILE A 248 -17.47 -3.63 -22.40
N GLU A 249 -17.26 -2.99 -23.55
CA GLU A 249 -16.20 -3.36 -24.47
C GLU A 249 -14.90 -2.65 -24.08
N THR A 250 -13.79 -3.38 -24.06
CA THR A 250 -12.51 -2.90 -23.58
C THR A 250 -11.34 -3.68 -24.16
N ASP A 251 -10.14 -3.08 -24.22
CA ASP A 251 -8.93 -3.72 -24.73
C ASP A 251 -8.13 -4.41 -23.64
N TYR A 252 -8.33 -4.01 -22.38
CA TYR A 252 -7.61 -4.56 -21.24
C TYR A 252 -8.54 -4.69 -20.03
N VAL A 253 -8.49 -5.81 -19.34
CA VAL A 253 -9.27 -6.04 -18.11
C VAL A 253 -8.32 -6.30 -16.95
N LEU A 254 -8.43 -5.49 -15.89
CA LEU A 254 -7.64 -5.66 -14.67
C LEU A 254 -8.53 -6.09 -13.52
N ASP A 255 -8.23 -7.26 -12.95
CA ASP A 255 -8.86 -7.75 -11.72
C ASP A 255 -8.13 -7.16 -10.51
N ALA A 256 -8.81 -6.25 -9.80
CA ALA A 256 -8.34 -5.64 -8.57
C ALA A 256 -9.33 -5.87 -7.41
N THR A 257 -9.94 -7.06 -7.39
CA THR A 257 -10.96 -7.44 -6.38
C THR A 257 -10.39 -7.83 -5.03
N GLY A 258 -9.07 -7.82 -4.88
CA GLY A 258 -8.40 -8.01 -3.59
C GLY A 258 -7.08 -8.76 -3.67
N ARG A 259 -6.59 -9.15 -2.50
CA ARG A 259 -5.34 -9.90 -2.33
C ARG A 259 -5.53 -11.03 -1.34
N LYS A 260 -4.81 -12.14 -1.55
CA LYS A 260 -4.81 -13.31 -0.67
C LYS A 260 -3.42 -13.60 -0.09
N PRO A 261 -3.32 -14.02 1.19
CA PRO A 261 -2.04 -14.36 1.80
C PRO A 261 -1.42 -15.59 1.15
N ASN A 262 -0.09 -15.59 1.04
CA ASN A 262 0.68 -16.71 0.49
C ASN A 262 0.92 -17.80 1.54
N VAL A 263 -0.14 -18.49 1.91
CA VAL A 263 -0.14 -19.58 2.90
C VAL A 263 -0.14 -20.97 2.27
N GLN A 264 -0.40 -21.07 0.97
CA GLN A 264 -0.55 -22.34 0.28
C GLN A 264 0.80 -22.98 -0.06
N GLN A 265 0.90 -24.31 0.09
CA GLN A 265 2.04 -25.13 -0.35
C GLN A 265 3.38 -24.79 0.31
N ILE A 266 3.38 -24.10 1.46
CA ILE A 266 4.59 -23.80 2.24
C ILE A 266 4.75 -24.71 3.48
N GLY A 267 3.86 -25.71 3.65
CA GLY A 267 3.98 -26.75 4.66
C GLY A 267 3.42 -26.39 6.03
N LEU A 268 2.51 -25.40 6.13
CA LEU A 268 1.92 -24.97 7.41
C LEU A 268 1.17 -26.10 8.10
N GLU A 269 0.36 -26.84 7.35
CA GLU A 269 -0.44 -27.97 7.84
C GLU A 269 0.45 -29.08 8.42
N LYS A 270 1.59 -29.32 7.75
CA LYS A 270 2.55 -30.38 8.16
C LYS A 270 3.16 -30.08 9.53
N VAL A 271 3.35 -28.81 9.85
CA VAL A 271 3.93 -28.33 11.13
C VAL A 271 2.85 -28.00 12.17
N GLY A 272 1.59 -28.05 11.75
CA GLY A 272 0.43 -27.72 12.62
C GLY A 272 0.29 -26.23 12.91
N ILE A 273 0.78 -25.36 12.01
CA ILE A 273 0.61 -23.91 12.13
C ILE A 273 -0.84 -23.54 11.78
N LEU A 274 -1.47 -22.73 12.63
CA LEU A 274 -2.83 -22.26 12.44
C LEU A 274 -2.88 -21.12 11.42
N PHE A 275 -3.73 -21.26 10.41
CA PHE A 275 -3.96 -20.24 9.39
C PHE A 275 -5.36 -20.34 8.78
N SER A 276 -5.76 -19.31 8.08
CA SER A 276 -7.03 -19.23 7.35
C SER A 276 -6.81 -18.51 6.01
N ASP A 277 -7.90 -18.26 5.28
CA ASP A 277 -7.88 -17.40 4.07
C ASP A 277 -7.51 -15.94 4.37
N ARG A 278 -7.51 -15.55 5.66
CA ARG A 278 -7.07 -14.22 6.11
C ARG A 278 -5.58 -14.15 6.44
N GLY A 279 -4.90 -15.30 6.56
CA GLY A 279 -3.46 -15.38 6.86
C GLY A 279 -3.12 -16.29 8.02
N ILE A 280 -1.86 -16.23 8.44
CA ILE A 280 -1.31 -17.00 9.55
C ILE A 280 -1.72 -16.35 10.87
N GLU A 281 -2.23 -17.17 11.81
CA GLU A 281 -2.53 -16.72 13.17
C GLU A 281 -1.24 -16.48 13.94
N VAL A 282 -1.12 -15.31 14.55
CA VAL A 282 0.03 -14.94 15.39
C VAL A 282 -0.43 -14.32 16.70
N ASP A 283 0.39 -14.53 17.74
CA ASP A 283 0.21 -13.88 19.03
C ASP A 283 0.69 -12.41 19.01
N ASP A 284 0.67 -11.75 20.17
CA ASP A 284 1.14 -10.36 20.30
C ASP A 284 2.67 -10.21 20.24
N TYR A 285 3.38 -11.30 20.04
CA TYR A 285 4.82 -11.33 19.79
C TYR A 285 5.15 -11.71 18.34
N LEU A 286 4.16 -11.75 17.46
CA LEU A 286 4.25 -12.21 16.07
C LEU A 286 4.72 -13.67 15.94
N ARG A 287 4.57 -14.48 16.99
CA ARG A 287 4.83 -15.92 16.96
C ARG A 287 3.57 -16.65 16.51
N THR A 288 3.76 -17.70 15.73
CA THR A 288 2.69 -18.67 15.47
C THR A 288 2.42 -19.51 16.74
N ASN A 289 1.47 -20.43 16.66
CA ASN A 289 1.30 -21.43 17.73
C ASN A 289 2.51 -22.38 17.89
N VAL A 290 3.49 -22.34 16.98
CA VAL A 290 4.79 -23.01 17.08
C VAL A 290 5.84 -21.98 17.52
N LYS A 291 6.30 -22.04 18.76
CA LYS A 291 7.00 -20.97 19.48
C LYS A 291 8.24 -20.38 18.83
N ASN A 292 8.96 -21.16 18.04
CA ASN A 292 10.18 -20.72 17.31
C ASN A 292 9.87 -20.26 15.87
N ILE A 293 8.61 -20.27 15.45
CA ILE A 293 8.19 -19.82 14.13
C ILE A 293 7.40 -18.52 14.27
N TYR A 294 7.92 -17.47 13.64
CA TYR A 294 7.30 -16.15 13.52
C TYR A 294 6.65 -15.98 12.15
N ALA A 295 5.70 -15.05 12.06
CA ALA A 295 5.22 -14.58 10.79
C ALA A 295 5.01 -13.06 10.82
N SER A 296 5.23 -12.37 9.68
CA SER A 296 5.13 -10.91 9.56
C SER A 296 4.75 -10.43 8.17
N GLY A 297 4.29 -9.21 8.09
CA GLY A 297 3.82 -8.56 6.86
C GLY A 297 2.45 -9.07 6.42
N ASP A 298 2.18 -8.97 5.13
CA ASP A 298 0.85 -9.21 4.57
C ASP A 298 0.32 -10.63 4.77
N VAL A 299 1.18 -11.60 5.12
CA VAL A 299 0.80 -13.01 5.30
C VAL A 299 0.06 -13.28 6.62
N ILE A 300 0.16 -12.38 7.64
CA ILE A 300 -0.45 -12.61 8.96
C ILE A 300 -1.92 -12.21 9.00
N ASN A 301 -2.71 -12.89 9.85
CA ASN A 301 -4.09 -12.54 10.14
C ASN A 301 -4.16 -11.52 11.31
N LYS A 302 -3.88 -10.25 11.02
CA LYS A 302 -4.12 -9.13 11.95
C LYS A 302 -4.91 -8.03 11.25
N MET A 303 -5.82 -7.40 12.02
CA MET A 303 -6.65 -6.27 11.54
C MET A 303 -5.87 -4.95 11.61
N ILE A 304 -4.80 -4.89 10.83
CA ILE A 304 -3.93 -3.72 10.69
C ILE A 304 -3.69 -3.43 9.20
N PRO A 305 -3.40 -2.20 8.82
CA PRO A 305 -3.08 -1.87 7.42
C PRO A 305 -1.90 -2.70 6.88
N LYS A 306 -2.13 -3.43 5.78
CA LYS A 306 -1.13 -4.25 5.09
C LYS A 306 -0.24 -3.35 4.22
N LEU A 307 0.70 -2.68 4.85
CA LEU A 307 1.57 -1.67 4.23
C LEU A 307 3.05 -2.01 4.42
N THR A 308 3.88 -1.52 3.53
CA THR A 308 5.34 -1.68 3.63
C THR A 308 5.92 -1.14 4.95
N PRO A 309 5.55 0.05 5.46
CA PRO A 309 6.02 0.51 6.78
C PRO A 309 5.58 -0.41 7.92
N THR A 310 4.37 -0.95 7.89
CA THR A 310 3.90 -1.94 8.86
C THR A 310 4.78 -3.19 8.83
N ALA A 311 5.01 -3.75 7.64
CA ALA A 311 5.87 -4.93 7.46
C ALA A 311 7.31 -4.69 7.94
N THR A 312 7.87 -3.50 7.68
CA THR A 312 9.19 -3.08 8.18
C THR A 312 9.23 -2.99 9.70
N PHE A 313 8.19 -2.40 10.30
CA PHE A 313 8.06 -2.29 11.76
C PHE A 313 8.02 -3.67 12.42
N GLU A 314 7.21 -4.58 11.89
CA GLU A 314 7.13 -5.97 12.35
C GLU A 314 8.46 -6.72 12.19
N SER A 315 9.13 -6.53 11.06
CA SER A 315 10.46 -7.12 10.79
C SER A 315 11.47 -6.70 11.86
N ASN A 316 11.56 -5.40 12.15
CA ASN A 316 12.46 -4.86 13.18
C ASN A 316 12.10 -5.36 14.57
N TYR A 317 10.81 -5.46 14.89
CA TYR A 317 10.33 -6.01 16.15
C TYR A 317 10.77 -7.47 16.33
N ILE A 318 10.59 -8.33 15.32
CA ILE A 318 11.01 -9.74 15.35
C ILE A 318 12.51 -9.87 15.59
N ALA A 319 13.32 -9.05 14.92
CA ALA A 319 14.77 -9.05 15.13
C ALA A 319 15.12 -8.72 16.58
N ALA A 320 14.55 -7.65 17.14
CA ALA A 320 14.78 -7.25 18.52
C ALA A 320 14.30 -8.33 19.52
N HIS A 321 13.17 -8.98 19.24
CA HIS A 321 12.61 -10.02 20.07
C HIS A 321 13.48 -11.30 20.06
N ILE A 322 13.96 -11.75 18.89
CA ILE A 322 14.86 -12.91 18.77
C ILE A 322 16.20 -12.65 19.49
N LEU A 323 16.69 -11.41 19.46
CA LEU A 323 17.91 -11.00 20.16
C LEU A 323 17.74 -10.80 21.67
N GLY A 324 16.51 -10.87 22.19
CA GLY A 324 16.20 -10.59 23.59
C GLY A 324 16.32 -9.12 23.98
N LEU A 325 16.39 -8.21 23.00
CA LEU A 325 16.45 -6.76 23.22
C LEU A 325 15.09 -6.15 23.51
N ASN A 326 14.02 -6.79 23.08
CA ASN A 326 12.63 -6.43 23.37
C ASN A 326 11.85 -7.69 23.74
N THR A 327 11.31 -7.72 24.95
CA THR A 327 10.49 -8.83 25.48
C THR A 327 9.02 -8.47 25.59
N ASP A 328 8.63 -7.23 25.31
CA ASP A 328 7.27 -6.76 25.40
C ASP A 328 6.47 -7.13 24.12
N ALA A 329 5.16 -7.25 24.28
CA ALA A 329 4.25 -7.41 23.14
C ALA A 329 4.37 -6.25 22.16
N ILE A 330 4.18 -6.54 20.87
CA ILE A 330 4.26 -5.50 19.82
C ILE A 330 3.17 -4.44 20.02
N GLN A 331 3.58 -3.18 20.08
CA GLN A 331 2.68 -2.04 20.19
C GLN A 331 2.73 -1.26 18.89
N TYR A 332 1.68 -1.37 18.07
CA TYR A 332 1.59 -0.60 16.84
C TYR A 332 1.25 0.86 17.15
N PRO A 333 2.06 1.82 16.68
CA PRO A 333 1.64 3.22 16.67
C PRO A 333 0.51 3.44 15.66
N PRO A 334 -0.21 4.57 15.70
CA PRO A 334 -1.10 4.97 14.61
C PRO A 334 -0.38 4.89 13.27
N ILE A 335 -0.94 4.12 12.33
CA ILE A 335 -0.32 3.81 11.03
C ILE A 335 -0.93 4.73 9.98
N PRO A 336 -0.15 5.63 9.35
CA PRO A 336 -0.66 6.44 8.26
C PRO A 336 -0.88 5.62 7.00
N SER A 337 -1.93 5.95 6.26
CA SER A 337 -2.22 5.39 4.93
C SER A 337 -2.38 6.52 3.92
N VAL A 338 -1.83 6.32 2.73
CA VAL A 338 -1.93 7.27 1.61
C VAL A 338 -2.45 6.53 0.37
N LEU A 339 -3.46 7.10 -0.26
CA LEU A 339 -3.90 6.76 -1.60
C LEU A 339 -3.21 7.71 -2.59
N TYR A 340 -2.47 7.16 -3.52
CA TYR A 340 -1.71 7.92 -4.54
C TYR A 340 -2.56 8.16 -5.78
N SER A 341 -3.74 8.74 -5.57
CA SER A 341 -4.55 9.35 -6.64
C SER A 341 -4.14 10.81 -6.85
N LEU A 342 -4.71 11.48 -7.82
CA LEU A 342 -4.49 12.89 -8.09
C LEU A 342 -5.81 13.67 -8.08
N PRO A 343 -6.13 14.39 -6.97
CA PRO A 343 -5.35 14.58 -5.74
C PRO A 343 -5.31 13.35 -4.84
N ARG A 344 -4.41 13.37 -3.85
CA ARG A 344 -4.20 12.28 -2.88
C ARG A 344 -5.24 12.29 -1.76
N LEU A 345 -5.49 11.09 -1.20
CA LEU A 345 -6.15 10.93 0.10
C LEU A 345 -5.15 10.39 1.11
N SER A 346 -5.24 10.82 2.34
CA SER A 346 -4.50 10.19 3.43
C SER A 346 -5.31 10.13 4.71
N GLN A 347 -4.94 9.21 5.60
CA GLN A 347 -5.58 9.06 6.91
C GLN A 347 -4.60 8.52 7.94
N ILE A 348 -4.84 8.85 9.21
CA ILE A 348 -4.09 8.36 10.36
C ILE A 348 -4.96 8.37 11.63
N GLY A 349 -4.78 7.38 12.50
CA GLY A 349 -5.43 7.30 13.81
C GLY A 349 -6.91 6.99 13.73
N VAL A 350 -7.71 7.59 14.60
CA VAL A 350 -9.17 7.40 14.67
C VAL A 350 -9.83 8.02 13.46
N THR A 351 -10.57 7.24 12.69
CA THR A 351 -11.30 7.72 11.52
C THR A 351 -12.53 8.52 11.91
N VAL A 352 -13.00 9.40 11.01
CA VAL A 352 -14.30 10.12 11.19
C VAL A 352 -15.45 9.12 11.36
N SER A 353 -15.41 8.00 10.63
CA SER A 353 -16.44 6.96 10.73
C SER A 353 -16.48 6.28 12.10
N GLU A 354 -15.34 6.08 12.73
CA GLU A 354 -15.24 5.56 14.11
C GLU A 354 -15.66 6.62 15.12
N ALA A 355 -15.16 7.85 14.97
CA ALA A 355 -15.46 8.95 15.88
C ALA A 355 -16.98 9.31 15.92
N LYS A 356 -17.70 9.17 14.82
CA LYS A 356 -19.16 9.36 14.78
C LYS A 356 -19.95 8.35 15.64
N LYS A 357 -19.32 7.27 16.08
CA LYS A 357 -19.94 6.22 16.92
C LYS A 357 -19.63 6.37 18.41
N ASP A 358 -18.82 7.37 18.78
CA ASP A 358 -18.36 7.60 20.15
C ASP A 358 -18.33 9.10 20.47
N ASP A 359 -19.28 9.54 21.29
CA ASP A 359 -19.48 10.95 21.69
C ASP A 359 -18.29 11.54 22.50
N THR A 360 -17.30 10.74 22.85
CA THR A 360 -16.08 11.22 23.51
C THR A 360 -15.14 11.94 22.53
N TYR A 361 -15.32 11.75 21.24
CA TYR A 361 -14.55 12.43 20.20
C TYR A 361 -15.24 13.68 19.68
N MET A 362 -14.43 14.63 19.27
CA MET A 362 -14.88 15.84 18.55
C MET A 362 -14.33 15.82 17.13
N ILE A 363 -15.21 15.96 16.15
CA ILE A 363 -14.86 16.03 14.74
C ILE A 363 -14.87 17.49 14.29
N LYS A 364 -13.84 17.91 13.53
CA LYS A 364 -13.79 19.22 12.89
C LYS A 364 -13.35 19.07 11.44
N ASP A 365 -14.12 19.68 10.53
CA ASP A 365 -13.77 19.77 9.12
C ASP A 365 -13.09 21.12 8.86
N ILE A 366 -11.96 21.09 8.19
CA ILE A 366 -11.10 22.25 7.94
C ILE A 366 -10.85 22.35 6.43
N PRO A 367 -11.58 23.22 5.72
CA PRO A 367 -11.36 23.47 4.28
C PRO A 367 -10.10 24.35 4.10
N PHE A 368 -8.93 23.77 4.24
CA PHE A 368 -7.69 24.52 4.25
C PHE A 368 -7.28 25.05 2.87
N GLY A 369 -7.77 24.46 1.79
CA GLY A 369 -7.48 24.90 0.42
C GLY A 369 -7.88 26.35 0.12
N ARG A 370 -8.81 26.92 0.91
CA ARG A 370 -9.25 28.32 0.84
C ARG A 370 -8.43 29.25 1.74
N GLN A 371 -7.41 28.73 2.39
CA GLN A 371 -6.46 29.57 3.15
C GLN A 371 -5.37 30.10 2.22
N MET A 372 -4.88 31.31 2.49
CA MET A 372 -3.95 32.04 1.63
C MET A 372 -2.75 31.22 1.15
N VAL A 373 -2.18 30.37 2.02
CA VAL A 373 -1.01 29.51 1.67
C VAL A 373 -1.36 28.49 0.59
N PHE A 374 -2.59 27.96 0.59
CA PHE A 374 -3.07 26.99 -0.41
C PHE A 374 -3.64 27.65 -1.65
N GLU A 375 -4.16 28.89 -1.53
CA GLU A 375 -4.55 29.68 -2.68
C GLU A 375 -3.38 30.00 -3.60
N TYR A 376 -2.15 30.14 -3.06
CA TYR A 376 -0.96 30.30 -3.88
C TYR A 376 -0.66 29.09 -4.77
N GLN A 377 -1.09 27.90 -4.33
CA GLN A 377 -0.99 26.65 -5.10
C GLN A 377 -2.20 26.41 -5.98
N ASN A 378 -3.23 27.25 -5.88
CA ASN A 378 -4.53 27.10 -6.55
C ASN A 378 -5.25 25.77 -6.23
N GLU A 379 -5.06 25.26 -5.02
CA GLU A 379 -5.64 23.99 -4.56
C GLU A 379 -6.86 24.27 -3.65
N THR A 380 -7.86 24.94 -4.19
CA THR A 380 -9.01 25.49 -3.41
C THR A 380 -9.91 24.41 -2.78
N GLU A 381 -9.88 23.18 -3.26
CA GLU A 381 -10.72 22.07 -2.81
C GLU A 381 -10.06 21.21 -1.72
N ALA A 382 -8.78 21.49 -1.36
CA ALA A 382 -8.07 20.75 -0.33
C ALA A 382 -8.73 20.94 1.04
N GLU A 383 -8.89 19.85 1.76
CA GLU A 383 -9.52 19.83 3.09
C GLU A 383 -8.99 18.70 3.98
N MET A 384 -9.20 18.84 5.28
CA MET A 384 -8.97 17.77 6.24
C MET A 384 -10.11 17.68 7.25
N SER A 385 -10.44 16.47 7.65
CA SER A 385 -11.28 16.17 8.81
C SER A 385 -10.38 15.70 9.93
N ILE A 386 -10.45 16.33 11.10
CA ILE A 386 -9.67 15.95 12.27
C ILE A 386 -10.56 15.40 13.38
N VAL A 387 -10.01 14.47 14.14
CA VAL A 387 -10.63 13.88 15.32
C VAL A 387 -9.82 14.27 16.55
N LEU A 388 -10.48 14.89 17.52
CA LEU A 388 -9.91 15.30 18.80
C LEU A 388 -10.50 14.46 19.94
N ASP A 389 -9.68 14.14 20.95
CA ASP A 389 -10.14 13.53 22.19
C ASP A 389 -10.75 14.56 23.15
N SER A 390 -11.25 14.10 24.32
CA SER A 390 -11.83 14.95 25.38
C SER A 390 -10.83 15.99 25.95
N HIS A 391 -9.52 15.81 25.72
CA HIS A 391 -8.46 16.76 26.10
C HIS A 391 -8.07 17.67 24.93
N LYS A 392 -8.84 17.69 23.85
CA LYS A 392 -8.58 18.43 22.61
C LYS A 392 -7.25 18.07 21.94
N ARG A 393 -6.72 16.86 22.15
CA ARG A 393 -5.54 16.36 21.46
C ARG A 393 -5.94 15.69 20.16
N LEU A 394 -5.12 15.88 19.13
CA LEU A 394 -5.33 15.21 17.86
C LEU A 394 -5.13 13.68 18.04
N VAL A 395 -6.13 12.89 17.68
CA VAL A 395 -6.11 11.42 17.72
C VAL A 395 -6.40 10.79 16.36
N GLY A 396 -6.85 11.57 15.40
CA GLY A 396 -7.09 11.14 14.04
C GLY A 396 -7.17 12.28 13.05
N ALA A 397 -6.84 12.01 11.80
CA ALA A 397 -6.99 12.95 10.70
C ALA A 397 -7.16 12.22 9.37
N GLU A 398 -7.96 12.79 8.49
CA GLU A 398 -8.20 12.35 7.12
C GLU A 398 -8.06 13.57 6.20
N ILE A 399 -7.26 13.47 5.13
CA ILE A 399 -6.85 14.62 4.32
C ILE A 399 -7.13 14.32 2.85
N TYR A 400 -7.69 15.29 2.14
CA TYR A 400 -7.86 15.36 0.70
C TYR A 400 -7.01 16.52 0.17
N GLY A 401 -6.06 16.26 -0.71
CA GLY A 401 -5.21 17.29 -1.31
C GLY A 401 -3.89 16.73 -1.83
N ASN A 402 -3.18 17.51 -2.64
CA ASN A 402 -1.92 17.08 -3.26
C ASN A 402 -0.84 16.75 -2.24
N ASP A 403 -0.70 17.58 -1.20
CA ASP A 403 0.29 17.41 -0.13
C ASP A 403 -0.15 16.40 0.96
N ALA A 404 -1.29 15.70 0.80
CA ALA A 404 -1.86 14.83 1.84
C ALA A 404 -0.87 13.77 2.35
N GLY A 405 0.02 13.25 1.48
CA GLY A 405 1.04 12.27 1.85
C GLY A 405 2.10 12.83 2.82
N ASP A 406 2.57 14.05 2.59
CA ASP A 406 3.56 14.69 3.46
C ASP A 406 2.92 15.24 4.73
N LEU A 407 1.72 15.80 4.61
CA LEU A 407 0.97 16.31 5.75
C LEU A 407 0.65 15.21 6.76
N VAL A 408 0.20 14.03 6.31
CA VAL A 408 -0.11 12.92 7.23
C VAL A 408 1.13 12.47 8.02
N ASN A 409 2.33 12.49 7.41
CA ASN A 409 3.57 12.16 8.10
C ASN A 409 3.93 13.17 9.20
N LEU A 410 3.61 14.45 9.02
CA LEU A 410 3.73 15.46 10.07
C LEU A 410 2.80 15.13 11.25
N LEU A 411 1.57 14.69 10.97
CA LEU A 411 0.57 14.37 11.99
C LEU A 411 0.95 13.11 12.80
N VAL A 412 1.77 12.20 12.25
CA VAL A 412 2.31 11.04 13.00
C VAL A 412 2.97 11.51 14.30
N PHE A 413 3.81 12.53 14.24
CA PHE A 413 4.51 13.05 15.44
C PHE A 413 3.54 13.71 16.43
N ILE A 414 2.58 14.48 15.93
CA ILE A 414 1.59 15.18 16.77
C ILE A 414 0.75 14.16 17.54
N ILE A 415 0.25 13.13 16.88
CA ILE A 415 -0.57 12.09 17.49
C ILE A 415 0.26 11.22 18.45
N ASN A 416 1.41 10.70 18.02
CA ASN A 416 2.22 9.79 18.84
C ASN A 416 2.76 10.45 20.09
N GLN A 417 3.15 11.72 20.01
CA GLN A 417 3.65 12.48 21.16
C GLN A 417 2.52 13.13 21.96
N LYS A 418 1.25 12.96 21.54
CA LYS A 418 0.07 13.55 22.19
C LYS A 418 0.21 15.06 22.39
N LEU A 419 0.78 15.74 21.38
CA LEU A 419 1.04 17.18 21.47
C LEU A 419 -0.24 17.99 21.61
N THR A 420 -0.18 19.03 22.41
CA THR A 420 -1.26 20.02 22.62
C THR A 420 -1.04 21.24 21.73
N ALA A 421 -2.05 22.10 21.60
CA ALA A 421 -1.91 23.39 20.94
C ALA A 421 -0.77 24.23 21.56
N GLN A 422 -0.59 24.15 22.89
CA GLN A 422 0.49 24.85 23.59
C GLN A 422 1.86 24.30 23.20
N ASP A 423 2.01 23.00 22.98
CA ASP A 423 3.28 22.40 22.55
C ASP A 423 3.61 22.80 21.12
N LEU A 424 2.62 22.84 20.22
CA LEU A 424 2.79 23.33 18.86
C LEU A 424 3.22 24.80 18.82
N ASN A 425 2.73 25.65 19.75
CA ASN A 425 3.11 27.05 19.85
C ASN A 425 4.55 27.29 20.29
N LYS A 426 5.24 26.28 20.83
CA LYS A 426 6.68 26.38 21.19
C LYS A 426 7.60 26.23 19.98
N ASN A 427 7.05 25.92 18.79
CA ASN A 427 7.83 25.64 17.60
C ASN A 427 7.67 26.75 16.55
N ILE A 428 8.71 26.99 15.78
CA ILE A 428 8.70 27.90 14.62
C ILE A 428 8.84 27.05 13.38
N PHE A 429 7.90 27.24 12.45
CA PHE A 429 7.85 26.49 11.18
C PHE A 429 8.25 27.40 10.01
N ALA A 430 8.80 26.79 8.96
CA ALA A 430 9.11 27.52 7.73
C ALA A 430 7.81 28.02 7.06
N PHE A 431 7.81 29.28 6.67
CA PHE A 431 6.69 29.94 6.00
C PHE A 431 7.13 30.55 4.66
N PRO A 432 6.32 30.54 3.60
CA PRO A 432 5.02 29.88 3.44
C PRO A 432 5.17 28.42 2.98
N ARG A 433 4.53 27.49 3.68
CA ARG A 433 4.48 26.06 3.31
C ARG A 433 3.13 25.48 3.75
N ALA A 434 2.62 24.48 3.01
CA ALA A 434 1.39 23.76 3.36
C ALA A 434 1.44 23.25 4.82
N SER A 435 2.57 22.66 5.22
CA SER A 435 2.77 22.16 6.58
C SER A 435 2.63 23.23 7.66
N SER A 436 3.17 24.45 7.45
CA SER A 436 3.01 25.54 8.42
C SER A 436 1.56 26.03 8.50
N GLY A 437 0.89 26.13 7.36
CA GLY A 437 -0.55 26.50 7.32
C GLY A 437 -1.43 25.49 8.05
N VAL A 438 -1.22 24.18 7.82
CA VAL A 438 -1.93 23.12 8.53
C VAL A 438 -1.67 23.16 10.03
N ILE A 439 -0.43 23.36 10.47
CA ILE A 439 -0.11 23.49 11.90
C ILE A 439 -0.82 24.67 12.55
N ASP A 440 -0.90 25.82 11.88
CA ASP A 440 -1.60 26.99 12.43
C ASP A 440 -3.11 26.74 12.56
N LEU A 441 -3.71 26.05 11.58
CA LEU A 441 -5.12 25.64 11.67
C LEU A 441 -5.35 24.61 12.79
N LEU A 442 -4.42 23.66 12.98
CA LEU A 442 -4.49 22.69 14.06
C LEU A 442 -4.39 23.36 15.44
N LYS A 443 -3.48 24.33 15.63
CA LYS A 443 -3.38 25.10 16.88
C LYS A 443 -4.75 25.74 17.23
N LEU A 444 -5.42 26.34 16.25
CA LEU A 444 -6.74 26.95 16.44
C LEU A 444 -7.83 25.89 16.73
N ALA A 445 -7.77 24.76 16.05
CA ALA A 445 -8.76 23.71 16.23
C ALA A 445 -8.64 22.98 17.57
N MET A 446 -7.43 22.86 18.12
CA MET A 446 -7.12 22.19 19.38
C MET A 446 -7.24 23.11 20.61
N MET A 447 -7.55 24.40 20.46
CA MET A 447 -7.91 25.33 21.55
C MET A 447 -9.35 25.11 21.97
#